data_1e143cbcc58f123416974eb64ac27b7e
#
_entry.id   1e143cbcc58f123416974eb64ac27b7e
#
_cell.length_a   1.000
_cell.length_b   1.000
_cell.length_c   1.000
_cell.angle_alpha   90.00
_cell.angle_beta   90.00
_cell.angle_gamma   90.00
#
_symmetry.space_group_name_H-M   'P 1'
#
loop_
_entity.id
_entity.type
_entity.pdbx_description
1 polymer ?
#
loop_
_entity_poly.entity_id
_entity_poly.type
_entity_poly.pdbx_seq_one_letter_code
_entity_poly.pdbx_strand_id
1 'polypeptide(L)'
;DRPEVMESYEAFTGNLPDDVVDRLYGLPAQAELDGVLYVHGSPLSDVESFAPEPERGEERLLAGVRDRLIVFGHSHRQFRRPGPDGTKLLNPGSAGMPLDGETGAAWAVRDDDGAFAFRRTEYDTERAAAAYRELGGGFGELVANRIRRGSD
;
A
#
# COMPACT_ATOMS: atom_id res chain seq x y z
N ASP A 1 -11.19 15.02 -10.11
CA ASP A 1 -9.96 15.81 -9.88
C ASP A 1 -9.89 16.18 -8.41
N ARG A 2 -8.95 15.57 -7.68
CA ARG A 2 -8.66 15.92 -6.29
C ARG A 2 -7.37 16.73 -6.28
N PRO A 3 -7.40 18.01 -5.94
CA PRO A 3 -6.20 18.88 -5.95
C PRO A 3 -5.03 18.28 -5.13
N GLU A 4 -5.34 17.65 -4.01
CA GLU A 4 -4.36 16.98 -3.13
C GLU A 4 -3.62 15.81 -3.80
N VAL A 5 -4.31 15.07 -4.70
CA VAL A 5 -3.68 13.97 -5.46
C VAL A 5 -2.74 14.54 -6.52
N MET A 6 -3.12 15.62 -7.18
CA MET A 6 -2.26 16.29 -8.17
C MET A 6 -1.03 16.93 -7.49
N GLU A 7 -1.22 17.59 -6.36
CA GLU A 7 -0.12 18.15 -5.56
C GLU A 7 0.87 17.04 -5.14
N SER A 8 0.34 15.88 -4.70
CA SER A 8 1.19 14.75 -4.34
C SER A 8 1.95 14.18 -5.55
N TYR A 9 1.28 14.07 -6.69
CA TYR A 9 1.89 13.60 -7.93
C TYR A 9 3.05 14.50 -8.34
N GLU A 10 2.84 15.82 -8.36
CA GLU A 10 3.88 16.80 -8.71
C GLU A 10 5.05 16.78 -7.71
N ALA A 11 4.76 16.64 -6.41
CA ALA A 11 5.80 16.57 -5.38
C ALA A 11 6.70 15.34 -5.52
N PHE A 12 6.14 14.21 -5.95
CA PHE A 12 6.92 12.98 -6.14
C PHE A 12 7.57 12.87 -7.51
N THR A 13 6.85 13.18 -8.58
CA THR A 13 7.38 13.00 -9.95
C THR A 13 8.33 14.11 -10.37
N GLY A 14 8.12 15.33 -9.91
CA GLY A 14 8.96 16.49 -10.25
C GLY A 14 10.42 16.38 -9.80
N ASN A 15 10.73 15.45 -8.90
CA ASN A 15 12.08 15.22 -8.38
C ASN A 15 12.70 13.88 -8.85
N LEU A 16 12.00 13.11 -9.69
CA LEU A 16 12.52 11.86 -10.24
C LEU A 16 13.17 12.09 -11.61
N PRO A 17 14.30 11.45 -11.92
CA PRO A 17 14.85 11.41 -13.27
C PRO A 17 13.86 10.77 -14.27
N ASP A 18 13.80 11.29 -15.50
CA ASP A 18 12.87 10.84 -16.54
C ASP A 18 12.98 9.32 -16.80
N ASP A 19 14.18 8.77 -16.81
CA ASP A 19 14.41 7.33 -17.00
C ASP A 19 13.81 6.48 -15.87
N VAL A 20 13.75 7.00 -14.65
CA VAL A 20 13.08 6.33 -13.51
C VAL A 20 11.58 6.36 -13.71
N VAL A 21 11.03 7.51 -14.12
CA VAL A 21 9.60 7.68 -14.42
C VAL A 21 9.18 6.71 -15.53
N ASP A 22 9.91 6.65 -16.63
CA ASP A 22 9.64 5.74 -17.75
C ASP A 22 9.66 4.27 -17.32
N ARG A 23 10.62 3.90 -16.47
CA ARG A 23 10.69 2.52 -15.91
C ARG A 23 9.49 2.20 -15.03
N LEU A 24 9.02 3.14 -14.20
CA LEU A 24 7.84 2.96 -13.36
C LEU A 24 6.57 2.78 -14.21
N TYR A 25 6.40 3.57 -15.26
CA TYR A 25 5.29 3.42 -16.21
C TYR A 25 5.32 2.08 -16.97
N GLY A 26 6.49 1.50 -17.15
CA GLY A 26 6.67 0.19 -17.79
C GLY A 26 6.38 -1.01 -16.87
N LEU A 27 6.11 -0.81 -15.58
CA LEU A 27 5.80 -1.90 -14.67
C LEU A 27 4.41 -2.50 -14.96
N PRO A 28 4.25 -3.83 -14.84
CA PRO A 28 2.94 -4.47 -14.99
C PRO A 28 2.03 -4.08 -13.84
N ALA A 29 0.73 -3.95 -14.11
CA ALA A 29 -0.29 -3.65 -13.09
C ALA A 29 -0.41 -4.76 -12.02
N GLN A 30 0.00 -5.98 -12.37
CA GLN A 30 0.01 -7.13 -11.47
C GLN A 30 1.17 -8.06 -11.79
N ALA A 31 1.62 -8.81 -10.80
CA ALA A 31 2.66 -9.83 -10.94
C ALA A 31 2.24 -11.12 -10.25
N GLU A 32 2.60 -12.26 -10.85
CA GLU A 32 2.43 -13.58 -10.22
C GLU A 32 3.81 -14.16 -9.89
N LEU A 33 4.01 -14.53 -8.63
CA LEU A 33 5.24 -15.17 -8.18
C LEU A 33 4.89 -16.31 -7.22
N ASP A 34 5.34 -17.53 -7.52
CA ASP A 34 5.14 -18.73 -6.71
C ASP A 34 3.68 -18.96 -6.30
N GLY A 35 2.75 -18.76 -7.24
CA GLY A 35 1.31 -18.95 -7.03
C GLY A 35 0.61 -17.85 -6.23
N VAL A 36 1.32 -16.79 -5.88
CA VAL A 36 0.79 -15.60 -5.22
C VAL A 36 0.59 -14.49 -6.24
N LEU A 37 -0.57 -13.85 -6.21
CA LEU A 37 -0.87 -12.68 -7.04
C LEU A 37 -0.54 -11.41 -6.25
N TYR A 38 0.30 -10.55 -6.83
CA TYR A 38 0.68 -9.25 -6.28
C TYR A 38 0.06 -8.13 -7.10
N VAL A 39 -0.64 -7.23 -6.43
CA VAL A 39 -1.28 -6.04 -7.03
C VAL A 39 -1.07 -4.82 -6.14
N HIS A 40 -1.30 -3.61 -6.66
CA HIS A 40 -1.24 -2.43 -5.79
C HIS A 40 -2.51 -2.30 -4.93
N GLY A 41 -3.68 -2.15 -5.50
CA GLY A 41 -4.97 -2.02 -4.78
C GLY A 41 -5.78 -3.32 -4.80
N SER A 42 -6.16 -3.77 -5.97
CA SER A 42 -6.91 -5.00 -6.21
C SER A 42 -6.66 -5.52 -7.62
N PRO A 43 -7.06 -6.76 -7.96
CA PRO A 43 -7.02 -7.24 -9.34
C PRO A 43 -7.80 -6.38 -10.35
N LEU A 44 -8.84 -5.67 -9.89
CA LEU A 44 -9.65 -4.78 -10.72
C LEU A 44 -8.99 -3.40 -10.89
N SER A 45 -8.34 -2.87 -9.85
CA SER A 45 -7.97 -1.45 -9.78
C SER A 45 -6.77 -1.22 -8.85
N ASP A 46 -5.93 -0.27 -9.20
CA ASP A 46 -4.83 0.20 -8.36
C ASP A 46 -5.26 1.28 -7.33
N VAL A 47 -6.48 1.84 -7.47
CA VAL A 47 -7.05 2.85 -6.56
C VAL A 47 -8.23 2.35 -5.72
N GLU A 48 -8.68 1.12 -5.93
CA GLU A 48 -9.69 0.46 -5.12
C GLU A 48 -9.09 -0.78 -4.47
N SER A 49 -9.30 -0.94 -3.17
CA SER A 49 -8.62 -1.97 -2.37
C SER A 49 -9.58 -2.61 -1.38
N PHE A 50 -9.20 -3.78 -0.88
CA PHE A 50 -9.95 -4.46 0.18
C PHE A 50 -9.70 -3.80 1.54
N ALA A 51 -10.76 -3.73 2.36
CA ALA A 51 -10.69 -3.28 3.75
C ALA A 51 -10.32 -4.44 4.71
N PRO A 52 -9.85 -4.14 5.94
CA PRO A 52 -9.65 -5.15 6.98
C PRO A 52 -10.91 -5.95 7.30
N GLU A 53 -12.06 -5.29 7.35
CA GLU A 53 -13.36 -5.93 7.50
C GLU A 53 -14.00 -6.16 6.12
N PRO A 54 -14.71 -7.30 5.91
CA PRO A 54 -15.39 -7.57 4.66
C PRO A 54 -16.43 -6.49 4.32
N GLU A 55 -16.43 -6.04 3.08
CA GLU A 55 -17.37 -5.05 2.58
C GLU A 55 -18.34 -5.66 1.57
N ARG A 56 -19.59 -5.16 1.57
CA ARG A 56 -20.60 -5.63 0.63
C ARG A 56 -20.20 -5.30 -0.80
N GLY A 57 -20.17 -6.30 -1.67
CA GLY A 57 -19.84 -6.14 -3.08
C GLY A 57 -18.33 -6.12 -3.38
N GLU A 58 -17.49 -6.43 -2.40
CA GLU A 58 -16.03 -6.47 -2.60
C GLU A 58 -15.58 -7.56 -3.58
N GLU A 59 -16.42 -8.58 -3.84
CA GLU A 59 -16.15 -9.64 -4.83
C GLU A 59 -15.86 -9.09 -6.24
N ARG A 60 -16.40 -7.93 -6.59
CA ARG A 60 -16.10 -7.26 -7.87
C ARG A 60 -14.62 -6.92 -8.02
N LEU A 61 -13.93 -6.61 -6.90
CA LEU A 61 -12.52 -6.24 -6.88
C LEU A 61 -11.60 -7.40 -7.29
N LEU A 62 -12.10 -8.62 -7.22
CA LEU A 62 -11.33 -9.80 -7.63
C LEU A 62 -11.17 -9.91 -9.16
N ALA A 63 -12.01 -9.24 -9.95
CA ALA A 63 -11.99 -9.33 -11.42
C ALA A 63 -11.99 -10.79 -11.94
N GLY A 64 -12.66 -11.71 -11.23
CA GLY A 64 -12.74 -13.12 -11.58
C GLY A 64 -11.63 -14.01 -11.00
N VAL A 65 -10.69 -13.46 -10.23
CA VAL A 65 -9.68 -14.24 -9.51
C VAL A 65 -10.33 -15.06 -8.41
N ARG A 66 -9.93 -16.34 -8.28
CA ARG A 66 -10.48 -17.32 -7.31
C ARG A 66 -9.37 -18.16 -6.71
N ASP A 67 -9.64 -18.73 -5.53
CA ASP A 67 -8.81 -19.74 -4.86
C ASP A 67 -7.31 -19.40 -4.80
N ARG A 68 -6.98 -18.12 -4.61
CA ARG A 68 -5.61 -17.59 -4.59
C ARG A 68 -5.31 -16.75 -3.36
N LEU A 69 -4.03 -16.69 -3.02
CA LEU A 69 -3.50 -15.65 -2.15
C LEU A 69 -3.23 -14.40 -2.99
N ILE A 70 -3.81 -13.28 -2.56
CA ILE A 70 -3.60 -11.96 -3.14
C ILE A 70 -2.87 -11.12 -2.10
N VAL A 71 -1.69 -10.63 -2.46
CA VAL A 71 -0.92 -9.67 -1.67
C VAL A 71 -1.08 -8.29 -2.32
N PHE A 72 -1.51 -7.32 -1.54
CA PHE A 72 -1.85 -5.99 -2.04
C PHE A 72 -1.50 -4.90 -1.03
N GLY A 73 -1.49 -3.65 -1.42
CA GLY A 73 -1.16 -2.48 -0.62
C GLY A 73 -2.30 -1.46 -0.54
N HIS A 74 -2.04 -0.26 -1.00
CA HIS A 74 -2.94 0.90 -1.17
C HIS A 74 -3.57 1.44 0.13
N SER A 75 -4.27 0.60 0.92
CA SER A 75 -4.94 1.06 2.15
C SER A 75 -3.99 1.36 3.31
N HIS A 76 -2.70 0.99 3.20
CA HIS A 76 -1.65 1.18 4.21
C HIS A 76 -1.97 0.54 5.59
N ARG A 77 -2.90 -0.42 5.63
CA ARG A 77 -3.30 -1.14 6.85
C ARG A 77 -2.78 -2.56 6.79
N GLN A 78 -2.07 -2.99 7.85
CA GLN A 78 -1.54 -4.35 7.92
C GLN A 78 -2.65 -5.32 8.36
N PHE A 79 -3.03 -6.26 7.49
CA PHE A 79 -4.01 -7.29 7.83
C PHE A 79 -3.94 -8.50 6.91
N ARG A 80 -4.55 -9.60 7.37
CA ARG A 80 -4.87 -10.75 6.53
C ARG A 80 -6.23 -11.31 6.91
N ARG A 81 -6.98 -11.76 5.94
CA ARG A 81 -8.27 -12.41 6.14
C ARG A 81 -8.67 -13.30 4.95
N PRO A 82 -9.67 -14.17 5.12
CA PRO A 82 -10.37 -14.75 3.98
C PRO A 82 -11.00 -13.64 3.12
N GLY A 83 -10.96 -13.83 1.81
CA GLY A 83 -11.68 -13.01 0.84
C GLY A 83 -12.82 -13.79 0.20
N PRO A 84 -13.59 -13.17 -0.71
CA PRO A 84 -14.59 -13.87 -1.48
C PRO A 84 -13.99 -14.95 -2.39
N ASP A 85 -14.81 -15.86 -2.90
CA ASP A 85 -14.45 -16.88 -3.90
C ASP A 85 -13.19 -17.71 -3.56
N GLY A 86 -13.04 -18.09 -2.28
CA GLY A 86 -11.91 -18.91 -1.83
C GLY A 86 -10.57 -18.18 -1.76
N THR A 87 -10.54 -16.88 -2.03
CA THR A 87 -9.30 -16.11 -1.96
C THR A 87 -8.82 -15.89 -0.53
N LYS A 88 -7.53 -15.60 -0.39
CA LYS A 88 -6.92 -15.13 0.86
C LYS A 88 -6.33 -13.75 0.57
N LEU A 89 -6.64 -12.81 1.42
CA LEU A 89 -6.24 -11.42 1.29
C LEU A 89 -5.15 -11.10 2.31
N LEU A 90 -4.05 -10.49 1.86
CA LEU A 90 -2.94 -10.07 2.71
C LEU A 90 -2.46 -8.68 2.30
N ASN A 91 -2.53 -7.75 3.23
CA ASN A 91 -1.91 -6.44 3.09
C ASN A 91 -0.74 -6.33 4.08
N PRO A 92 0.49 -6.13 3.62
CA PRO A 92 1.66 -6.01 4.50
C PRO A 92 1.69 -4.71 5.30
N GLY A 93 0.77 -3.79 5.05
CA GLY A 93 0.78 -2.44 5.62
C GLY A 93 1.64 -1.48 4.82
N SER A 94 2.16 -0.47 5.48
CA SER A 94 3.00 0.56 4.86
C SER A 94 4.28 0.77 5.66
N ALA A 95 5.40 0.82 4.96
CA ALA A 95 6.68 1.12 5.58
C ALA A 95 6.84 2.62 5.91
N GLY A 96 6.27 3.49 5.09
CA GLY A 96 6.44 4.94 5.21
C GLY A 96 5.24 5.69 5.80
N MET A 97 4.03 5.13 5.69
CA MET A 97 2.82 5.82 6.15
C MET A 97 1.76 4.79 6.60
N PRO A 98 1.97 4.07 7.71
CA PRO A 98 0.98 3.13 8.23
C PRO A 98 -0.30 3.86 8.66
N LEU A 99 -1.46 3.20 8.45
CA LEU A 99 -2.78 3.72 8.79
C LEU A 99 -3.60 2.68 9.58
N ASP A 100 -2.92 1.81 10.31
CA ASP A 100 -3.51 0.74 11.11
C ASP A 100 -3.50 1.01 12.62
N GLY A 101 -3.22 2.26 13.02
CA GLY A 101 -3.21 2.71 14.41
C GLY A 101 -1.86 2.59 15.10
N GLU A 102 -0.85 2.06 14.41
CA GLU A 102 0.50 1.88 14.95
C GLU A 102 1.54 2.61 14.11
N THR A 103 2.55 3.15 14.75
CA THR A 103 3.69 3.80 14.08
C THR A 103 4.77 2.78 13.68
N GLY A 104 5.75 3.23 12.89
CA GLY A 104 6.84 2.38 12.40
C GLY A 104 6.54 1.74 11.04
N ALA A 105 7.55 1.14 10.44
CA ALA A 105 7.46 0.50 9.14
C ALA A 105 6.78 -0.87 9.24
N ALA A 106 5.56 -1.00 8.72
CA ALA A 106 4.86 -2.28 8.60
C ALA A 106 5.28 -3.00 7.32
N TRP A 107 5.60 -4.28 7.41
CA TRP A 107 6.00 -5.11 6.29
C TRP A 107 5.69 -6.59 6.55
N ALA A 108 5.86 -7.43 5.53
CA ALA A 108 5.72 -8.87 5.66
C ALA A 108 6.90 -9.58 5.01
N VAL A 109 7.29 -10.71 5.57
CA VAL A 109 8.25 -11.62 4.99
C VAL A 109 7.54 -12.93 4.62
N ARG A 110 7.85 -13.46 3.45
CA ARG A 110 7.48 -14.82 3.05
C ARG A 110 8.66 -15.73 3.31
N ASP A 111 8.44 -16.79 4.04
CA ASP A 111 9.46 -17.81 4.31
C ASP A 111 9.57 -18.85 3.18
N ASP A 112 10.52 -19.76 3.32
CA ASP A 112 10.79 -20.80 2.32
C ASP A 112 9.62 -21.82 2.20
N ASP A 113 8.79 -21.94 3.24
CA ASP A 113 7.60 -22.77 3.24
C ASP A 113 6.39 -22.05 2.62
N GLY A 114 6.56 -20.80 2.23
CA GLY A 114 5.54 -19.96 1.61
C GLY A 114 4.59 -19.27 2.58
N ALA A 115 4.83 -19.35 3.89
CA ALA A 115 4.05 -18.67 4.89
C ALA A 115 4.46 -17.19 5.01
N PHE A 116 3.50 -16.31 5.28
CA PHE A 116 3.77 -14.90 5.51
C PHE A 116 3.73 -14.56 6.99
N ALA A 117 4.75 -13.87 7.46
CA ALA A 117 4.84 -13.32 8.80
C ALA A 117 4.87 -11.78 8.75
N PHE A 118 3.97 -11.15 9.49
CA PHE A 118 3.96 -9.72 9.66
C PHE A 118 5.11 -9.25 10.56
N ARG A 119 5.67 -8.11 10.22
CA ARG A 119 6.76 -7.46 10.94
C ARG A 119 6.48 -5.96 11.04
N ARG A 120 7.05 -5.34 12.05
CA ARG A 120 7.10 -3.90 12.20
C ARG A 120 8.47 -3.49 12.72
N THR A 121 9.05 -2.48 12.10
CA THR A 121 10.36 -1.93 12.46
C THR A 121 10.18 -0.50 12.94
N GLU A 122 10.64 -0.22 14.13
CA GLU A 122 10.68 1.15 14.64
C GLU A 122 11.72 1.99 13.90
N TYR A 123 11.40 3.23 13.64
CA TYR A 123 12.31 4.22 13.10
C TYR A 123 11.97 5.61 13.66
N ASP A 124 12.83 6.59 13.43
CA ASP A 124 12.63 7.98 13.86
C ASP A 124 11.50 8.64 13.04
N THR A 125 10.27 8.49 13.51
CA THR A 125 9.06 9.03 12.89
C THR A 125 9.04 10.56 12.90
N GLU A 126 9.64 11.22 13.89
CA GLU A 126 9.73 12.68 13.95
C GLU A 126 10.66 13.21 12.86
N ARG A 127 11.79 12.57 12.64
CA ARG A 127 12.72 12.92 11.56
C ARG A 127 12.07 12.69 10.19
N ALA A 128 11.36 11.58 10.00
CA ALA A 128 10.64 11.31 8.76
C ALA A 128 9.53 12.34 8.51
N ALA A 129 8.73 12.65 9.52
CA ALA A 129 7.70 13.67 9.44
C ALA A 129 8.27 15.08 9.12
N ALA A 130 9.42 15.43 9.71
CA ALA A 130 10.09 16.69 9.40
C ALA A 130 10.50 16.77 7.92
N ALA A 131 11.07 15.70 7.36
CA ALA A 131 11.45 15.64 5.96
C ALA A 131 10.24 15.81 5.01
N TYR A 132 9.08 15.24 5.34
CA TYR A 132 7.86 15.47 4.55
C TYR A 132 7.36 16.91 4.63
N ARG A 133 7.48 17.58 5.78
CA ARG A 133 7.13 19.01 5.90
C ARG A 133 8.03 19.91 5.05
N GLU A 134 9.31 19.55 4.89
CA GLU A 134 10.25 20.28 4.03
C GLU A 134 9.84 20.24 2.55
N LEU A 135 9.07 19.24 2.10
CA LEU A 135 8.48 19.23 0.76
C LEU A 135 7.44 20.33 0.57
N GLY A 136 6.87 20.84 1.68
CA GLY A 136 5.86 21.90 1.67
C GLY A 136 4.46 21.42 1.26
N GLY A 137 3.54 22.40 1.20
CA GLY A 137 2.16 22.15 0.79
C GLY A 137 1.32 21.34 1.80
N GLY A 138 0.04 21.21 1.47
CA GLY A 138 -0.93 20.46 2.30
C GLY A 138 -0.62 18.96 2.35
N PHE A 139 -0.05 18.40 1.28
CA PHE A 139 0.32 17.00 1.20
C PHE A 139 1.46 16.63 2.17
N GLY A 140 2.52 17.44 2.22
CA GLY A 140 3.65 17.21 3.13
C GLY A 140 3.21 17.18 4.59
N GLU A 141 2.32 18.10 4.99
CA GLU A 141 1.77 18.16 6.35
C GLU A 141 0.84 16.96 6.65
N LEU A 142 0.00 16.56 5.69
CA LEU A 142 -0.87 15.39 5.82
C LEU A 142 -0.05 14.12 6.08
N VAL A 143 0.97 13.86 5.26
CA VAL A 143 1.82 12.66 5.39
C VAL A 143 2.59 12.70 6.71
N ALA A 144 3.14 13.85 7.09
CA ALA A 144 3.86 14.02 8.35
C ALA A 144 2.98 13.69 9.56
N ASN A 145 1.71 14.13 9.55
CA ASN A 145 0.77 13.82 10.62
C ASN A 145 0.41 12.33 10.67
N ARG A 146 0.19 11.68 9.53
CA ARG A 146 -0.08 10.24 9.44
C ARG A 146 1.09 9.40 9.94
N ILE A 147 2.33 9.73 9.58
CA ILE A 147 3.54 9.04 10.06
C ILE A 147 3.63 9.08 11.58
N ARG A 148 3.34 10.24 12.19
CA ARG A 148 3.41 10.42 13.65
C ARG A 148 2.31 9.73 14.42
N ARG A 149 1.15 9.53 13.81
CA ARG A 149 -0.04 8.97 14.47
C ARG A 149 -0.28 7.49 14.11
N GLY A 150 0.23 7.02 12.98
CA GLY A 150 -0.14 5.72 12.42
C GLY A 150 -1.59 5.66 11.93
N SER A 151 -2.26 6.80 11.77
CA SER A 151 -3.68 6.90 11.41
C SER A 151 -3.99 8.18 10.63
N ASP A 152 -5.20 8.25 10.04
CA ASP A 152 -5.75 9.46 9.42
C ASP A 152 -5.98 10.58 10.44
#